data_9166c18c477f4160c4354ce48c88df88
#
_entry.id   9166c18c477f4160c4354ce48c88df88
#
_cell.length_a   1.000
_cell.length_b   1.000
_cell.length_c   1.000
_cell.angle_alpha   90.00
_cell.angle_beta   90.00
_cell.angle_gamma   90.00
#
_symmetry.space_group_name_H-M   'P 1'
#
loop_
_entity.id
_entity.type
_entity.pdbx_description
1 polymer ?
#
loop_
_entity_poly.entity_id
_entity_poly.type
_entity_poly.pdbx_seq_one_letter_code
_entity_poly.pdbx_strand_id
1 'polypeptide(L)'
;FTHPHYETEAVYNSTNDVDLYATAVSNYFQGNHKKSIENMKRLINKHPSNPFYNELLGEIYFANNDYKSATFYHEAAINNIEKVNDLYYMMMGNYLWTFEETNKSTEAILNLKKSLLINSENAYAWYLLSRAYAQTGSISLANYATAERYFLIGERELSYEFAVKASKQIEENLSLIHI
;
A
#
# COMPACT_ATOMS: atom_id res chain seq x y z
N PHE A 1 -27.76 -10.94 11.79
CA PHE A 1 -27.87 -9.56 11.27
C PHE A 1 -27.98 -9.67 9.75
N THR A 2 -29.19 -9.59 9.22
CA THR A 2 -29.44 -9.51 7.78
C THR A 2 -29.11 -8.08 7.33
N HIS A 3 -28.10 -7.92 6.49
CA HIS A 3 -27.86 -6.65 5.79
C HIS A 3 -29.08 -6.33 4.92
N PRO A 4 -29.61 -5.11 4.95
CA PRO A 4 -30.69 -4.73 4.07
C PRO A 4 -30.20 -4.87 2.62
N HIS A 5 -30.89 -5.70 1.84
CA HIS A 5 -30.77 -5.70 0.39
C HIS A 5 -31.24 -4.32 -0.11
N TYR A 6 -30.29 -3.39 -0.30
CA TYR A 6 -30.59 -2.20 -1.11
C TYR A 6 -30.94 -2.70 -2.50
N GLU A 7 -32.06 -2.25 -3.02
CA GLU A 7 -32.51 -2.55 -4.38
C GLU A 7 -31.43 -2.09 -5.36
N THR A 8 -30.62 -3.03 -5.84
CA THR A 8 -29.35 -2.77 -6.52
C THR A 8 -29.51 -2.18 -7.90
N GLU A 9 -30.66 -2.30 -8.56
CA GLU A 9 -30.85 -1.79 -9.92
C GLU A 9 -31.13 -0.28 -9.99
N ALA A 10 -31.91 0.27 -9.05
CA ALA A 10 -32.23 1.71 -9.04
C ALA A 10 -30.99 2.56 -8.68
N VAL A 11 -30.17 2.07 -7.75
CA VAL A 11 -28.91 2.74 -7.32
C VAL A 11 -27.84 2.63 -8.41
N TYR A 12 -27.78 1.55 -9.17
CA TYR A 12 -26.80 1.37 -10.26
C TYR A 12 -26.96 2.42 -11.36
N ASN A 13 -28.18 2.89 -11.64
CA ASN A 13 -28.46 3.93 -12.63
C ASN A 13 -28.41 5.36 -12.06
N SER A 14 -28.15 5.54 -10.77
CA SER A 14 -28.05 6.85 -10.15
C SER A 14 -26.90 7.65 -10.76
N THR A 15 -27.12 8.95 -10.93
CA THR A 15 -26.12 9.94 -11.30
C THR A 15 -25.64 10.75 -10.08
N ASN A 16 -26.22 10.50 -8.89
CA ASN A 16 -25.80 11.13 -7.64
C ASN A 16 -24.48 10.55 -7.17
N ASP A 17 -23.55 11.40 -6.79
CA ASP A 17 -22.19 11.03 -6.40
C ASP A 17 -22.16 10.15 -5.15
N VAL A 18 -23.07 10.40 -4.19
CA VAL A 18 -23.18 9.61 -2.96
C VAL A 18 -23.59 8.18 -3.27
N ASP A 19 -24.59 8.00 -4.13
CA ASP A 19 -25.10 6.69 -4.52
C ASP A 19 -24.05 5.92 -5.34
N LEU A 20 -23.35 6.61 -6.26
CA LEU A 20 -22.29 6.03 -7.05
C LEU A 20 -21.13 5.54 -6.15
N TYR A 21 -20.75 6.35 -5.16
CA TYR A 21 -19.71 5.98 -4.22
C TYR A 21 -20.12 4.80 -3.34
N ALA A 22 -21.31 4.87 -2.74
CA ALA A 22 -21.83 3.80 -1.90
C ALA A 22 -21.95 2.47 -2.67
N THR A 23 -22.42 2.54 -3.92
CA THR A 23 -22.52 1.37 -4.80
C THR A 23 -21.13 0.82 -5.18
N ALA A 24 -20.15 1.70 -5.43
CA ALA A 24 -18.78 1.28 -5.71
C ALA A 24 -18.18 0.53 -4.52
N VAL A 25 -18.29 1.09 -3.31
CA VAL A 25 -17.84 0.47 -2.06
C VAL A 25 -18.52 -0.88 -1.82
N SER A 26 -19.85 -0.94 -1.97
CA SER A 26 -20.60 -2.18 -1.81
C SER A 26 -20.15 -3.27 -2.79
N ASN A 27 -19.99 -2.92 -4.07
CA ASN A 27 -19.49 -3.85 -5.08
C ASN A 27 -18.05 -4.31 -4.80
N TYR A 28 -17.19 -3.43 -4.27
CA TYR A 28 -15.83 -3.79 -3.88
C TYR A 28 -15.82 -4.88 -2.80
N PHE A 29 -16.57 -4.67 -1.70
CA PHE A 29 -16.64 -5.65 -0.62
C PHE A 29 -17.34 -6.98 -1.02
N GLN A 30 -18.15 -6.96 -2.07
CA GLN A 30 -18.75 -8.17 -2.66
C GLN A 30 -17.83 -8.88 -3.67
N GLY A 31 -16.65 -8.36 -3.94
CA GLY A 31 -15.73 -8.88 -4.96
C GLY A 31 -16.13 -8.54 -6.41
N ASN A 32 -17.14 -7.70 -6.61
CA ASN A 32 -17.62 -7.26 -7.92
C ASN A 32 -16.74 -6.12 -8.47
N HIS A 33 -15.43 -6.33 -8.57
CA HIS A 33 -14.45 -5.28 -8.88
C HIS A 33 -14.77 -4.52 -10.17
N LYS A 34 -15.26 -5.21 -11.21
CA LYS A 34 -15.61 -4.57 -12.49
C LYS A 34 -16.68 -3.48 -12.32
N LYS A 35 -17.77 -3.77 -11.61
CA LYS A 35 -18.85 -2.79 -11.35
C LYS A 35 -18.37 -1.67 -10.44
N SER A 36 -17.54 -1.99 -9.46
CA SER A 36 -16.93 -1.01 -8.57
C SER A 36 -16.07 -0.01 -9.37
N ILE A 37 -15.18 -0.50 -10.25
CA ILE A 37 -14.34 0.32 -11.13
C ILE A 37 -15.19 1.21 -12.05
N GLU A 38 -16.26 0.69 -12.64
CA GLU A 38 -17.15 1.46 -13.51
C GLU A 38 -17.77 2.65 -12.77
N ASN A 39 -18.28 2.45 -11.55
CA ASN A 39 -18.86 3.51 -10.74
C ASN A 39 -17.81 4.54 -10.29
N MET A 40 -16.63 4.09 -9.84
CA MET A 40 -15.53 4.98 -9.45
C MET A 40 -15.02 5.82 -10.63
N LYS A 41 -14.91 5.25 -11.83
CA LYS A 41 -14.54 6.01 -13.04
C LYS A 41 -15.57 7.10 -13.37
N ARG A 42 -16.87 6.85 -13.18
CA ARG A 42 -17.91 7.87 -13.35
C ARG A 42 -17.71 9.03 -12.37
N LEU A 43 -17.36 8.73 -11.10
CA LEU A 43 -17.06 9.76 -10.09
C LEU A 43 -15.81 10.56 -10.43
N ILE A 44 -14.73 9.90 -10.82
CA ILE A 44 -13.47 10.55 -11.18
C ILE A 44 -13.63 11.41 -12.44
N ASN A 45 -14.43 10.98 -13.41
CA ASN A 45 -14.73 11.83 -14.58
C ASN A 45 -15.41 13.15 -14.19
N LYS A 46 -16.21 13.16 -13.14
CA LYS A 46 -16.84 14.39 -12.61
C LYS A 46 -15.88 15.18 -11.68
N HIS A 47 -15.05 14.49 -10.94
CA HIS A 47 -14.18 15.04 -9.89
C HIS A 47 -12.75 14.49 -10.00
N PRO A 48 -12.00 14.82 -11.06
CA PRO A 48 -10.71 14.17 -11.36
C PRO A 48 -9.64 14.40 -10.29
N SER A 49 -9.71 15.50 -9.58
CA SER A 49 -8.76 15.85 -8.52
C SER A 49 -9.21 15.42 -7.12
N ASN A 50 -10.31 14.66 -6.98
CA ASN A 50 -10.72 14.19 -5.66
C ASN A 50 -9.78 13.08 -5.17
N PRO A 51 -8.98 13.31 -4.10
CA PRO A 51 -7.98 12.34 -3.65
C PRO A 51 -8.60 11.04 -3.14
N PHE A 52 -9.75 11.11 -2.48
CA PHE A 52 -10.43 9.94 -1.91
C PHE A 52 -11.00 9.02 -2.99
N TYR A 53 -11.49 9.58 -4.10
CA TYR A 53 -11.98 8.77 -5.22
C TYR A 53 -10.82 8.08 -5.95
N ASN A 54 -9.71 8.79 -6.12
CA ASN A 54 -8.50 8.22 -6.71
C ASN A 54 -7.89 7.14 -5.82
N GLU A 55 -7.83 7.37 -4.49
CA GLU A 55 -7.36 6.37 -3.51
C GLU A 55 -8.16 5.08 -3.59
N LEU A 56 -9.49 5.17 -3.47
CA LEU A 56 -10.37 3.99 -3.50
C LEU A 56 -10.26 3.24 -4.84
N LEU A 57 -10.19 3.96 -5.97
CA LEU A 57 -10.02 3.31 -7.28
C LEU A 57 -8.67 2.60 -7.38
N GLY A 58 -7.60 3.19 -6.82
CA GLY A 58 -6.30 2.56 -6.71
C GLY A 58 -6.35 1.26 -5.90
N GLU A 59 -7.04 1.26 -4.76
CA GLU A 59 -7.24 0.08 -3.93
C GLU A 59 -8.02 -1.04 -4.64
N ILE A 60 -9.10 -0.66 -5.34
CA ILE A 60 -9.91 -1.62 -6.12
C ILE A 60 -9.08 -2.26 -7.24
N TYR A 61 -8.25 -1.47 -7.94
CA TYR A 61 -7.34 -1.99 -8.96
C TYR A 61 -6.28 -2.92 -8.36
N PHE A 62 -5.73 -2.58 -7.19
CA PHE A 62 -4.80 -3.45 -6.49
C PHE A 62 -5.43 -4.79 -6.12
N ALA A 63 -6.65 -4.77 -5.56
CA ALA A 63 -7.42 -5.99 -5.24
C ALA A 63 -7.76 -6.82 -6.49
N ASN A 64 -7.83 -6.18 -7.66
CA ASN A 64 -8.04 -6.84 -8.96
C ASN A 64 -6.73 -7.24 -9.67
N ASN A 65 -5.59 -7.17 -8.99
CA ASN A 65 -4.23 -7.45 -9.50
C ASN A 65 -3.78 -6.56 -10.67
N ASP A 66 -4.44 -5.44 -10.92
CA ASP A 66 -3.98 -4.41 -11.87
C ASP A 66 -3.11 -3.38 -11.15
N TYR A 67 -1.87 -3.79 -10.84
CA TYR A 67 -0.93 -2.97 -10.06
C TYR A 67 -0.50 -1.69 -10.78
N LYS A 68 -0.50 -1.69 -12.11
CA LYS A 68 -0.19 -0.50 -12.90
C LYS A 68 -1.26 0.58 -12.74
N SER A 69 -2.52 0.22 -12.86
CA SER A 69 -3.63 1.14 -12.61
C SER A 69 -3.70 1.55 -11.14
N ALA A 70 -3.42 0.62 -10.21
CA ALA A 70 -3.38 0.90 -8.78
C ALA A 70 -2.38 2.01 -8.45
N THR A 71 -1.13 1.90 -8.93
CA THR A 71 -0.10 2.92 -8.70
C THR A 71 -0.48 4.26 -9.33
N PHE A 72 -1.01 4.27 -10.55
CA PHE A 72 -1.43 5.49 -11.25
C PHE A 72 -2.48 6.28 -10.45
N TYR A 73 -3.56 5.62 -10.03
CA TYR A 73 -4.63 6.31 -9.28
C TYR A 73 -4.20 6.69 -7.88
N HIS A 74 -3.40 5.87 -7.23
CA HIS A 74 -2.89 6.21 -5.89
C HIS A 74 -1.89 7.39 -5.92
N GLU A 75 -1.06 7.48 -6.96
CA GLU A 75 -0.21 8.65 -7.20
C GLU A 75 -1.05 9.91 -7.43
N ALA A 76 -2.14 9.81 -8.20
CA ALA A 76 -3.08 10.91 -8.37
C ALA A 76 -3.72 11.33 -7.04
N ALA A 77 -4.03 10.40 -6.13
CA ALA A 77 -4.50 10.72 -4.79
C ALA A 77 -3.46 11.48 -3.98
N ILE A 78 -2.21 11.02 -3.93
CA ILE A 78 -1.10 11.68 -3.22
C ILE A 78 -0.87 13.11 -3.73
N ASN A 79 -0.93 13.31 -5.04
CA ASN A 79 -0.69 14.62 -5.66
C ASN A 79 -1.81 15.64 -5.44
N ASN A 80 -3.00 15.18 -5.07
CA ASN A 80 -4.18 16.03 -4.88
C ASN A 80 -4.62 16.18 -3.41
N ILE A 81 -4.00 15.45 -2.47
CA ILE A 81 -4.32 15.58 -1.06
C ILE A 81 -3.49 16.71 -0.43
N GLU A 82 -4.11 17.56 0.38
CA GLU A 82 -3.46 18.70 1.02
C GLU A 82 -2.35 18.26 1.99
N LYS A 83 -2.58 17.18 2.74
CA LYS A 83 -1.61 16.62 3.69
C LYS A 83 -1.54 15.10 3.55
N VAL A 84 -0.45 14.62 3.00
CA VAL A 84 -0.19 13.19 2.86
C VAL A 84 0.14 12.59 4.23
N ASN A 85 -0.54 11.52 4.60
CA ASN A 85 -0.24 10.74 5.80
C ASN A 85 0.62 9.50 5.47
N ASP A 86 1.02 8.76 6.51
CA ASP A 86 1.84 7.55 6.38
C ASP A 86 1.17 6.44 5.56
N LEU A 87 -0.15 6.30 5.65
CA LEU A 87 -0.89 5.25 4.95
C LEU A 87 -0.79 5.38 3.42
N TYR A 88 -0.87 6.61 2.88
CA TYR A 88 -0.73 6.85 1.44
C TYR A 88 0.64 6.38 0.93
N TYR A 89 1.72 6.72 1.64
CA TYR A 89 3.05 6.28 1.26
C TYR A 89 3.24 4.77 1.45
N MET A 90 2.66 4.19 2.50
CA MET A 90 2.69 2.75 2.72
C MET A 90 1.99 1.98 1.60
N MET A 91 0.77 2.42 1.22
CA MET A 91 0.01 1.80 0.14
C MET A 91 0.74 1.92 -1.20
N MET A 92 1.31 3.09 -1.51
CA MET A 92 2.13 3.27 -2.71
C MET A 92 3.33 2.31 -2.70
N GLY A 93 4.02 2.19 -1.58
CA GLY A 93 5.12 1.24 -1.44
C GLY A 93 4.69 -0.20 -1.65
N ASN A 94 3.52 -0.59 -1.12
CA ASN A 94 2.95 -1.91 -1.30
C ASN A 94 2.61 -2.20 -2.77
N TYR A 95 1.98 -1.25 -3.46
CA TYR A 95 1.62 -1.39 -4.88
C TYR A 95 2.87 -1.54 -5.76
N LEU A 96 3.86 -0.68 -5.56
CA LEU A 96 5.11 -0.70 -6.31
C LEU A 96 5.92 -1.99 -6.06
N TRP A 97 5.96 -2.46 -4.81
CA TRP A 97 6.65 -3.70 -4.48
C TRP A 97 5.99 -4.93 -5.13
N THR A 98 4.65 -4.96 -5.21
CA THR A 98 3.90 -6.07 -5.79
C THR A 98 3.96 -6.06 -7.32
N PHE A 99 4.32 -4.94 -7.93
CA PHE A 99 4.41 -4.77 -9.38
C PHE A 99 5.72 -5.34 -9.92
N GLU A 100 5.70 -6.61 -10.36
CA GLU A 100 6.89 -7.38 -10.76
C GLU A 100 7.54 -6.94 -12.09
N GLU A 101 6.82 -6.25 -12.97
CA GLU A 101 7.26 -5.97 -14.36
C GLU A 101 8.39 -4.95 -14.48
N THR A 102 8.71 -4.21 -13.46
CA THR A 102 9.72 -3.17 -13.53
C THR A 102 10.51 -3.12 -12.24
N ASN A 103 11.74 -2.63 -12.32
CA ASN A 103 12.65 -2.42 -11.19
C ASN A 103 12.10 -1.37 -10.18
N LYS A 104 10.86 -1.56 -9.73
CA LYS A 104 10.10 -0.66 -8.84
C LYS A 104 10.45 -0.83 -7.36
N SER A 105 11.25 -1.84 -7.01
CA SER A 105 11.59 -2.11 -5.61
C SER A 105 12.29 -0.92 -4.92
N THR A 106 13.12 -0.18 -5.65
CA THR A 106 13.78 1.02 -5.09
C THR A 106 12.77 2.13 -4.79
N GLU A 107 11.80 2.34 -5.67
CA GLU A 107 10.74 3.33 -5.49
C GLU A 107 9.78 2.90 -4.37
N ALA A 108 9.49 1.60 -4.26
CA ALA A 108 8.74 1.01 -3.14
C ALA A 108 9.43 1.29 -1.79
N ILE A 109 10.75 1.01 -1.70
CA ILE A 109 11.56 1.28 -0.52
C ILE A 109 11.49 2.77 -0.14
N LEU A 110 11.61 3.68 -1.12
CA LEU A 110 11.54 5.11 -0.87
C LEU A 110 10.18 5.53 -0.26
N ASN A 111 9.08 5.04 -0.79
CA ASN A 111 7.75 5.36 -0.27
C ASN A 111 7.52 4.75 1.12
N LEU A 112 7.93 3.51 1.36
CA LEU A 112 7.85 2.89 2.68
C LEU A 112 8.69 3.62 3.73
N LYS A 113 9.88 4.11 3.36
CA LYS A 113 10.68 4.97 4.25
C LYS A 113 9.99 6.29 4.56
N LYS A 114 9.34 6.94 3.57
CA LYS A 114 8.53 8.16 3.82
C LYS A 114 7.38 7.88 4.78
N SER A 115 6.69 6.76 4.62
CA SER A 115 5.65 6.32 5.56
C SER A 115 6.20 6.23 6.99
N LEU A 116 7.32 5.54 7.17
CA LEU A 116 7.95 5.32 8.48
C LEU A 116 8.57 6.59 9.09
N LEU A 117 8.93 7.59 8.29
CA LEU A 117 9.31 8.92 8.80
C LEU A 117 8.13 9.67 9.42
N ILE A 118 6.91 9.43 8.94
CA ILE A 118 5.69 10.03 9.49
C ILE A 118 5.19 9.23 10.70
N ASN A 119 5.21 7.90 10.59
CA ASN A 119 4.74 6.98 11.63
C ASN A 119 5.67 5.76 11.73
N SER A 120 6.66 5.86 12.61
CA SER A 120 7.63 4.78 12.86
C SER A 120 7.03 3.56 13.56
N GLU A 121 5.82 3.68 14.14
CA GLU A 121 5.13 2.59 14.83
C GLU A 121 4.25 1.73 13.90
N ASN A 122 4.26 1.99 12.60
CA ASN A 122 3.53 1.20 11.63
C ASN A 122 4.24 -0.15 11.35
N ALA A 123 3.89 -1.18 12.13
CA ALA A 123 4.48 -2.52 12.00
C ALA A 123 4.26 -3.15 10.60
N TYR A 124 3.17 -2.79 9.90
CA TYR A 124 2.93 -3.29 8.56
C TYR A 124 3.82 -2.62 7.52
N ALA A 125 4.11 -1.33 7.66
CA ALA A 125 5.09 -0.64 6.81
C ALA A 125 6.50 -1.24 6.97
N TRP A 126 6.91 -1.58 8.19
CA TRP A 126 8.16 -2.30 8.45
C TRP A 126 8.18 -3.68 7.79
N TYR A 127 7.07 -4.42 7.85
CA TYR A 127 6.94 -5.70 7.15
C TYR A 127 7.14 -5.55 5.64
N LEU A 128 6.47 -4.60 5.01
CA LEU A 128 6.59 -4.34 3.58
C LEU A 128 8.02 -3.91 3.21
N LEU A 129 8.64 -3.06 4.03
CA LEU A 129 10.01 -2.59 3.82
C LEU A 129 11.02 -3.75 3.90
N SER A 130 10.84 -4.68 4.84
CA SER A 130 11.69 -5.87 4.94
C SER A 130 11.62 -6.73 3.66
N ARG A 131 10.41 -6.88 3.10
CA ARG A 131 10.19 -7.63 1.86
C ARG A 131 10.83 -6.93 0.65
N ALA A 132 10.67 -5.62 0.54
CA ALA A 132 11.28 -4.83 -0.52
C ALA A 132 12.81 -4.87 -0.46
N TYR A 133 13.41 -4.78 0.73
CA TYR A 133 14.85 -4.94 0.91
C TYR A 133 15.35 -6.34 0.54
N ALA A 134 14.62 -7.39 0.94
CA ALA A 134 14.99 -8.77 0.59
C ALA A 134 15.00 -8.96 -0.94
N GLN A 135 14.01 -8.40 -1.65
CA GLN A 135 13.92 -8.47 -3.11
C GLN A 135 15.09 -7.77 -3.82
N THR A 136 15.63 -6.69 -3.23
CA THR A 136 16.82 -5.99 -3.76
C THR A 136 18.14 -6.61 -3.31
N GLY A 137 18.14 -7.73 -2.59
CA GLY A 137 19.34 -8.36 -2.04
C GLY A 137 19.94 -7.64 -0.83
N SER A 138 19.27 -6.60 -0.30
CA SER A 138 19.72 -5.83 0.86
C SER A 138 19.39 -6.56 2.17
N ILE A 139 19.98 -7.74 2.37
CA ILE A 139 19.56 -8.69 3.42
C ILE A 139 19.76 -8.15 4.84
N SER A 140 20.84 -7.41 5.11
CA SER A 140 21.04 -6.77 6.42
C SER A 140 19.94 -5.76 6.75
N LEU A 141 19.52 -4.94 5.78
CA LEU A 141 18.41 -4.00 5.93
C LEU A 141 17.06 -4.70 6.05
N ALA A 142 16.88 -5.82 5.34
CA ALA A 142 15.69 -6.66 5.48
C ALA A 142 15.57 -7.24 6.90
N ASN A 143 16.68 -7.73 7.46
CA ASN A 143 16.72 -8.21 8.84
C ASN A 143 16.47 -7.09 9.85
N TYR A 144 17.05 -5.90 9.64
CA TYR A 144 16.77 -4.73 10.48
C TYR A 144 15.28 -4.37 10.48
N ALA A 145 14.67 -4.22 9.30
CA ALA A 145 13.25 -3.90 9.20
C ALA A 145 12.35 -5.00 9.81
N THR A 146 12.79 -6.26 9.74
CA THR A 146 12.10 -7.39 10.39
C THR A 146 12.20 -7.29 11.91
N ALA A 147 13.36 -6.90 12.45
CA ALA A 147 13.54 -6.69 13.88
C ALA A 147 12.61 -5.58 14.42
N GLU A 148 12.55 -4.43 13.75
CA GLU A 148 11.65 -3.32 14.09
C GLU A 148 10.18 -3.76 14.11
N ARG A 149 9.75 -4.50 13.08
CA ARG A 149 8.40 -5.06 13.05
C ARG A 149 8.12 -5.93 14.27
N TYR A 150 9.00 -6.89 14.59
CA TYR A 150 8.81 -7.79 15.72
C TYR A 150 8.82 -7.06 17.05
N PHE A 151 9.65 -6.03 17.19
CA PHE A 151 9.65 -5.16 18.36
C PHE A 151 8.27 -4.51 18.58
N LEU A 152 7.68 -3.94 17.52
CA LEU A 152 6.39 -3.25 17.58
C LEU A 152 5.20 -4.17 17.89
N ILE A 153 5.27 -5.43 17.46
CA ILE A 153 4.20 -6.41 17.76
C ILE A 153 4.46 -7.19 19.07
N GLY A 154 5.50 -6.83 19.83
CA GLY A 154 5.81 -7.41 21.15
C GLY A 154 6.61 -8.71 21.12
N GLU A 155 7.02 -9.20 19.97
CA GLU A 155 7.80 -10.43 19.78
C GLU A 155 9.31 -10.18 20.03
N ARG A 156 9.68 -9.94 21.28
CA ARG A 156 11.01 -9.45 21.67
C ARG A 156 12.16 -10.40 21.33
N GLU A 157 11.95 -11.70 21.46
CA GLU A 157 12.97 -12.71 21.15
C GLU A 157 13.29 -12.72 19.67
N LEU A 158 12.25 -12.71 18.81
CA LEU A 158 12.42 -12.63 17.36
C LEU A 158 13.04 -11.29 16.95
N SER A 159 12.62 -10.19 17.58
CA SER A 159 13.23 -8.87 17.34
C SER A 159 14.74 -8.92 17.60
N TYR A 160 15.16 -9.43 18.75
CA TYR A 160 16.57 -9.56 19.09
C TYR A 160 17.34 -10.46 18.09
N GLU A 161 16.78 -11.61 17.74
CA GLU A 161 17.39 -12.54 16.76
C GLU A 161 17.65 -11.86 15.41
N PHE A 162 16.66 -11.13 14.89
CA PHE A 162 16.80 -10.44 13.60
C PHE A 162 17.73 -9.22 13.68
N ALA A 163 17.77 -8.50 14.81
CA ALA A 163 18.71 -7.42 15.04
C ALA A 163 20.16 -7.94 15.05
N VAL A 164 20.43 -9.08 15.68
CA VAL A 164 21.76 -9.72 15.67
C VAL A 164 22.15 -10.16 14.26
N LYS A 165 21.21 -10.73 13.47
CA LYS A 165 21.48 -11.09 12.06
C LYS A 165 21.83 -9.86 11.22
N ALA A 166 21.12 -8.75 11.42
CA ALA A 166 21.38 -7.49 10.73
C ALA A 166 22.78 -6.95 11.05
N SER A 167 23.16 -6.90 12.32
CA SER A 167 24.47 -6.42 12.80
C SER A 167 25.63 -7.24 12.22
N LYS A 168 25.58 -8.55 12.33
CA LYS A 168 26.64 -9.45 11.80
C LYS A 168 26.88 -9.24 10.31
N GLN A 169 25.84 -9.11 9.51
CA GLN A 169 25.98 -8.90 8.07
C GLN A 169 26.54 -7.52 7.71
N ILE A 170 26.28 -6.49 8.54
CA ILE A 170 26.92 -5.18 8.36
C ILE A 170 28.42 -5.27 8.66
N GLU A 171 28.82 -5.94 9.73
CA GLU A 171 30.22 -6.15 10.11
C GLU A 171 30.98 -6.94 9.04
N GLU A 172 30.40 -8.01 8.51
CA GLU A 172 30.99 -8.81 7.42
C GLU A 172 31.19 -7.97 6.15
N ASN A 173 30.20 -7.16 5.76
CA ASN A 173 30.30 -6.30 4.60
C ASN A 173 31.37 -5.20 4.78
N LEU A 174 31.49 -4.63 5.98
CA LEU A 174 32.52 -3.64 6.30
C LEU A 174 33.93 -4.28 6.25
N SER A 175 34.10 -5.50 6.72
CA SER A 175 35.37 -6.22 6.68
C SER A 175 35.87 -6.48 5.26
N LEU A 176 34.95 -6.71 4.31
CA LEU A 176 35.27 -6.93 2.89
C LEU A 176 35.72 -5.66 2.16
N ILE A 177 35.35 -4.46 2.67
CA ILE A 177 35.75 -3.17 2.07
C ILE A 177 37.15 -2.75 2.53
N HIS A 178 37.63 -3.32 3.65
CA HIS A 178 38.94 -2.97 4.24
C HIS A 178 40.07 -3.94 3.91
N ILE A 179 39.86 -4.87 2.95
CA ILE A 179 40.91 -5.73 2.34
C ILE A 179 41.30 -5.15 0.98
#